data_18ebd7c26fb2c4a148764b071c1b5ce8
#
_entry.id   18ebd7c26fb2c4a148764b071c1b5ce8
#
_cell.length_a   1.000
_cell.length_b   1.000
_cell.length_c   1.000
_cell.angle_alpha   90.00
_cell.angle_beta   90.00
_cell.angle_gamma   90.00
#
_symmetry.space_group_name_H-M   'P 1'
#
loop_
_entity.id
_entity.type
_entity.pdbx_description
1 polymer ?
#
loop_
_entity_poly.entity_id
_entity_poly.type
_entity_poly.pdbx_seq_one_letter_code
_entity_poly.pdbx_strand_id
1 'polypeptide(L)'
;VKDDAVWIEKTCPEDGYFRDKINSDVTLYLQGTRSGWQDEQGVYEPQVEGAGACPSDCGLCNQHHSASCLAQIDLTNRCNLRCPVCFANANAAGYVAEPDYGMVAEMLQALRNQHPYPATAIQFTGGEPTLHPDFHRIVRTANEMGFSHVQIATNGVKLAGREFAERAAEAGLHTLYLQFDGLDDEIYQKLRDRPLLETKLACIENCRRFDMKVCLVPTIVNNFNNDQVGRIFRFAVENTDVISAITYQPVAITGRISRQKLAEMRYTLGDLAHDLAEASGADPHRDFFPLSVIAPLGRILQVLDGKPKIRPSCHSDCAFGTYFFVTPDKEAIPIPKLFDIRKLFGGFNELSFKIAAKRREGKANWLDKLALTRTFLKSYSWGEFDRRINPFTFMRALRGMTNKRYGRGESGKKTFRTLMAAGMHFMDGYNYDVERVKRCVILYSTPDGVYPFCTINGGPEYRPFLERMLAGRVGTAHQTP
;
A
#
# COMPACT_ATOMS: atom_id res chain seq x y z
N VAL A 1 22.44 -12.82 -9.32
CA VAL A 1 22.61 -13.32 -7.96
C VAL A 1 24.09 -13.33 -7.59
N LYS A 2 24.45 -12.80 -6.44
CA LYS A 2 25.81 -12.83 -5.90
C LYS A 2 25.72 -12.76 -4.36
N ASP A 3 26.54 -13.57 -3.68
CA ASP A 3 26.61 -13.60 -2.21
C ASP A 3 25.23 -13.79 -1.54
N ASP A 4 24.46 -14.74 -2.06
CA ASP A 4 23.07 -15.07 -1.64
C ASP A 4 22.07 -13.91 -1.71
N ALA A 5 22.40 -12.83 -2.43
CA ALA A 5 21.57 -11.66 -2.66
C ALA A 5 21.26 -11.45 -4.15
N VAL A 6 20.16 -10.74 -4.40
CA VAL A 6 19.75 -10.34 -5.77
C VAL A 6 20.16 -8.90 -6.00
N TRP A 7 20.78 -8.66 -7.15
CA TRP A 7 21.29 -7.36 -7.56
C TRP A 7 20.71 -6.96 -8.91
N ILE A 8 20.43 -5.66 -9.07
CA ILE A 8 20.23 -5.06 -10.39
C ILE A 8 21.53 -4.43 -10.85
N GLU A 9 21.88 -4.65 -12.10
CA GLU A 9 23.06 -4.09 -12.74
C GLU A 9 22.63 -3.36 -14.00
N LYS A 10 23.15 -2.16 -14.22
CA LYS A 10 22.84 -1.30 -15.35
C LYS A 10 24.13 -0.70 -15.90
N THR A 11 24.20 -0.55 -17.21
CA THR A 11 25.30 0.15 -17.87
C THR A 11 24.71 1.27 -18.72
N CYS A 12 25.10 2.51 -18.44
CA CYS A 12 24.81 3.67 -19.26
C CYS A 12 26.07 4.01 -20.07
N PRO A 13 25.97 4.27 -21.39
CA PRO A 13 27.11 4.67 -22.18
C PRO A 13 27.76 5.98 -21.71
N GLU A 14 26.98 6.89 -21.11
CA GLU A 14 27.44 8.21 -20.64
C GLU A 14 27.86 8.20 -19.17
N ASP A 15 27.08 7.53 -18.30
CA ASP A 15 27.25 7.58 -16.85
C ASP A 15 27.96 6.35 -16.25
N GLY A 16 28.22 5.31 -17.06
CA GLY A 16 28.96 4.14 -16.65
C GLY A 16 28.11 3.02 -16.03
N TYR A 17 28.74 2.24 -15.15
CA TYR A 17 28.17 1.06 -14.51
C TYR A 17 27.53 1.40 -13.16
N PHE A 18 26.32 0.86 -12.95
CA PHE A 18 25.56 0.97 -11.71
C PHE A 18 25.19 -0.41 -11.20
N ARG A 19 25.20 -0.56 -9.90
CA ARG A 19 24.77 -1.78 -9.22
C ARG A 19 24.07 -1.41 -7.90
N ASP A 20 22.91 -2.04 -7.65
CA ASP A 20 22.18 -1.90 -6.38
C ASP A 20 21.60 -3.24 -5.92
N LYS A 21 21.43 -3.40 -4.60
CA LYS A 21 20.85 -4.60 -4.01
C LYS A 21 19.33 -4.50 -4.04
N ILE A 22 18.67 -5.50 -4.64
CA ILE A 22 17.21 -5.60 -4.73
C ILE A 22 16.65 -6.39 -3.56
N ASN A 23 17.31 -7.50 -3.21
CA ASN A 23 16.87 -8.38 -2.13
C ASN A 23 18.07 -9.06 -1.50
N SER A 24 18.10 -9.12 -0.17
CA SER A 24 19.16 -9.78 0.60
C SER A 24 18.96 -11.30 0.72
N ASP A 25 17.82 -11.84 0.28
CA ASP A 25 17.49 -13.26 0.34
C ASP A 25 17.04 -13.76 -1.04
N VAL A 26 17.90 -14.50 -1.72
CA VAL A 26 17.64 -15.03 -3.06
C VAL A 26 16.49 -16.06 -3.07
N THR A 27 16.35 -16.83 -1.99
CA THR A 27 15.29 -17.84 -1.87
C THR A 27 13.92 -17.18 -1.80
N LEU A 28 13.78 -16.18 -0.95
CA LEU A 28 12.56 -15.40 -0.82
C LEU A 28 12.19 -14.68 -2.12
N TYR A 29 13.16 -14.06 -2.79
CA TYR A 29 12.98 -13.41 -4.09
C TYR A 29 12.44 -14.38 -5.13
N LEU A 30 13.11 -15.53 -5.34
CA LEU A 30 12.71 -16.53 -6.33
C LEU A 30 11.35 -17.17 -6.00
N GLN A 31 11.04 -17.39 -4.72
CA GLN A 31 9.73 -17.87 -4.31
C GLN A 31 8.65 -16.82 -4.59
N GLY A 32 8.92 -15.54 -4.34
CA GLY A 32 8.04 -14.43 -4.67
C GLY A 32 7.71 -14.38 -6.16
N THR A 33 8.73 -14.46 -7.00
CA THR A 33 8.58 -14.47 -8.47
C THR A 33 7.73 -15.64 -8.97
N ARG A 34 7.86 -16.82 -8.36
CA ARG A 34 7.12 -18.02 -8.75
C ARG A 34 5.68 -18.04 -8.22
N SER A 35 5.41 -17.42 -7.08
CA SER A 35 4.10 -17.45 -6.42
C SER A 35 3.23 -16.22 -6.68
N GLY A 36 3.81 -15.12 -7.13
CA GLY A 36 3.07 -13.92 -7.49
C GLY A 36 2.27 -14.12 -8.78
N TRP A 37 0.98 -13.77 -8.73
CA TRP A 37 0.13 -13.77 -9.92
C TRP A 37 0.23 -12.42 -10.64
N GLN A 38 1.03 -12.39 -11.68
CA GLN A 38 1.16 -11.23 -12.56
C GLN A 38 0.02 -11.22 -13.59
N ASP A 39 -1.20 -11.14 -13.07
CA ASP A 39 -2.41 -11.15 -13.88
C ASP A 39 -2.58 -9.80 -14.59
N GLU A 40 -2.68 -9.83 -15.89
CA GLU A 40 -2.84 -8.62 -16.69
C GLU A 40 -4.30 -8.19 -16.69
N GLN A 41 -4.58 -7.02 -16.10
CA GLN A 41 -5.88 -6.36 -16.25
C GLN A 41 -5.87 -5.36 -17.40
N GLY A 42 -4.68 -4.81 -17.71
CA GLY A 42 -4.49 -3.85 -18.79
C GLY A 42 -5.14 -2.49 -18.55
N VAL A 43 -4.89 -1.59 -19.47
CA VAL A 43 -5.55 -0.29 -19.57
C VAL A 43 -6.45 -0.32 -20.80
N TYR A 44 -7.74 -0.16 -20.61
CA TYR A 44 -8.73 -0.25 -21.70
C TYR A 44 -8.90 1.08 -22.43
N GLU A 45 -8.74 2.18 -21.72
CA GLU A 45 -8.80 3.54 -22.25
C GLU A 45 -7.48 4.25 -21.87
N PRO A 46 -6.40 4.07 -22.65
CA PRO A 46 -5.13 4.67 -22.36
C PRO A 46 -5.18 6.19 -22.52
N GLN A 47 -4.55 6.91 -21.60
CA GLN A 47 -4.39 8.37 -21.70
C GLN A 47 -3.28 8.75 -22.68
N VAL A 48 -2.31 7.85 -22.87
CA VAL A 48 -1.23 8.00 -23.83
C VAL A 48 -1.32 6.84 -24.82
N GLU A 49 -1.67 7.15 -26.06
CA GLU A 49 -1.66 6.21 -27.18
C GLU A 49 -0.27 6.20 -27.85
N GLY A 50 0.18 5.01 -28.23
CA GLY A 50 1.45 4.87 -28.97
C GLY A 50 2.70 5.21 -28.14
N ALA A 51 2.66 5.02 -26.81
CA ALA A 51 3.84 5.18 -25.97
C ALA A 51 5.01 4.32 -26.48
N GLY A 52 6.13 4.96 -26.84
CA GLY A 52 7.31 4.30 -27.38
C GLY A 52 8.25 3.79 -26.30
N ALA A 53 8.43 4.57 -25.25
CA ALA A 53 9.38 4.28 -24.16
C ALA A 53 8.79 4.48 -22.77
N CYS A 54 8.87 3.44 -21.92
CA CYS A 54 8.56 3.56 -20.51
C CYS A 54 9.87 3.82 -19.73
N PRO A 55 9.92 4.80 -18.82
CA PRO A 55 8.82 5.66 -18.33
C PRO A 55 8.71 7.01 -19.05
N SER A 56 9.48 7.31 -20.10
CA SER A 56 9.54 8.64 -20.72
C SER A 56 8.19 9.11 -21.25
N ASP A 57 7.39 8.19 -21.82
CA ASP A 57 6.04 8.47 -22.33
C ASP A 57 4.98 8.00 -21.33
N CYS A 58 5.22 8.18 -20.02
CA CYS A 58 4.32 7.70 -18.99
C CYS A 58 3.05 8.56 -18.87
N GLY A 59 1.97 7.95 -18.45
CA GLY A 59 0.67 8.59 -18.27
C GLY A 59 -0.47 7.59 -18.49
N LEU A 60 -0.43 6.42 -17.83
CA LEU A 60 -1.40 5.33 -17.96
C LEU A 60 -1.60 4.92 -19.44
N CYS A 61 -0.53 4.44 -20.03
CA CYS A 61 -0.50 4.04 -21.44
C CYS A 61 -0.93 2.57 -21.65
N ASN A 62 -1.02 2.16 -22.91
CA ASN A 62 -1.34 0.78 -23.30
C ASN A 62 -0.31 -0.28 -22.87
N GLN A 63 0.90 0.13 -22.46
CA GLN A 63 1.91 -0.78 -21.90
C GLN A 63 1.73 -1.05 -20.40
N HIS A 64 0.75 -0.41 -19.74
CA HIS A 64 0.49 -0.62 -18.32
C HIS A 64 -0.43 -1.82 -18.10
N HIS A 65 -0.03 -2.76 -17.24
CA HIS A 65 -0.68 -4.08 -17.10
C HIS A 65 -1.65 -4.19 -15.93
N SER A 66 -1.72 -3.18 -15.05
CA SER A 66 -2.48 -3.29 -13.79
C SER A 66 -3.50 -2.18 -13.62
N ALA A 67 -4.65 -2.51 -13.02
CA ALA A 67 -5.62 -1.52 -12.58
C ALA A 67 -5.24 -0.93 -11.21
N SER A 68 -5.79 0.24 -10.89
CA SER A 68 -5.53 0.93 -9.62
C SER A 68 -6.12 0.19 -8.42
N CYS A 69 -5.28 -0.38 -7.55
CA CYS A 69 -5.69 -0.88 -6.23
C CYS A 69 -5.82 0.24 -5.20
N LEU A 70 -4.97 1.25 -5.32
CA LEU A 70 -4.97 2.45 -4.48
C LEU A 70 -4.66 3.66 -5.35
N ALA A 71 -5.63 4.53 -5.52
CA ALA A 71 -5.40 5.82 -6.15
C ALA A 71 -4.83 6.82 -5.14
N GLN A 72 -4.04 7.79 -5.61
CA GLN A 72 -3.47 8.85 -4.77
C GLN A 72 -3.70 10.22 -5.40
N ILE A 73 -3.87 11.23 -4.55
CA ILE A 73 -3.91 12.64 -4.93
C ILE A 73 -3.05 13.43 -3.94
N ASP A 74 -2.07 14.16 -4.45
CA ASP A 74 -1.32 15.13 -3.66
C ASP A 74 -2.18 16.39 -3.47
N LEU A 75 -2.56 16.66 -2.21
CA LEU A 75 -3.37 17.84 -1.89
C LEU A 75 -2.55 19.11 -1.79
N THR A 76 -1.26 19.00 -1.44
CA THR A 76 -0.37 20.13 -1.31
C THR A 76 1.08 19.66 -1.24
N ASN A 77 2.03 20.46 -1.73
CA ASN A 77 3.47 20.23 -1.50
C ASN A 77 3.98 20.90 -0.21
N ARG A 78 3.12 21.58 0.54
CA ARG A 78 3.46 22.16 1.87
C ARG A 78 3.46 21.07 2.94
N CYS A 79 4.38 21.19 3.90
CA CYS A 79 4.43 20.32 5.07
C CYS A 79 4.80 21.12 6.32
N ASN A 80 4.24 20.73 7.47
CA ASN A 80 4.58 21.27 8.78
C ASN A 80 5.81 20.62 9.42
N LEU A 81 6.51 19.72 8.69
CA LEU A 81 7.80 19.11 9.05
C LEU A 81 8.85 19.40 7.95
N ARG A 82 10.15 19.25 8.31
CA ARG A 82 11.29 19.39 7.40
C ARG A 82 12.19 18.16 7.47
N CYS A 83 11.59 17.00 7.32
CA CYS A 83 12.27 15.72 7.48
C CYS A 83 13.53 15.61 6.63
N PRO A 84 14.68 15.22 7.20
CA PRO A 84 15.89 14.88 6.43
C PRO A 84 15.65 13.75 5.43
N VAL A 85 14.81 12.78 5.81
CA VAL A 85 14.38 11.67 4.96
C VAL A 85 12.98 11.98 4.43
N CYS A 86 12.89 12.60 3.27
CA CYS A 86 11.62 12.96 2.64
C CYS A 86 11.69 12.69 1.14
N PHE A 87 11.06 11.61 0.67
CA PHE A 87 11.08 11.26 -0.74
C PHE A 87 10.26 12.24 -1.60
N ALA A 88 9.19 12.83 -1.06
CA ALA A 88 8.41 13.87 -1.74
C ALA A 88 9.11 15.23 -1.81
N ASN A 89 10.24 15.39 -1.11
CA ASN A 89 11.00 16.66 -1.02
C ASN A 89 10.14 17.88 -0.66
N ALA A 90 9.15 17.70 0.21
CA ALA A 90 8.19 18.71 0.60
C ALA A 90 8.88 20.01 1.08
N ASN A 91 8.31 21.15 0.80
CA ASN A 91 8.83 22.50 1.09
C ASN A 91 10.12 22.90 0.33
N ALA A 92 10.62 22.12 -0.63
CA ALA A 92 11.89 22.41 -1.31
C ALA A 92 11.69 23.17 -2.63
N ALA A 93 10.49 23.14 -3.21
CA ALA A 93 10.23 23.66 -4.55
C ALA A 93 10.33 25.21 -4.66
N GLY A 94 10.20 25.94 -3.55
CA GLY A 94 10.16 27.41 -3.54
C GLY A 94 8.82 28.01 -4.02
N TYR A 95 7.83 27.17 -4.35
CA TYR A 95 6.47 27.55 -4.73
C TYR A 95 5.46 26.61 -4.10
N VAL A 96 4.18 27.01 -4.08
CA VAL A 96 3.08 26.16 -3.60
C VAL A 96 2.41 25.50 -4.79
N ALA A 97 2.36 24.15 -4.77
CA ALA A 97 1.57 23.32 -5.66
C ALA A 97 0.42 22.71 -4.83
N GLU A 98 -0.76 23.28 -4.96
CA GLU A 98 -1.94 22.94 -4.16
C GLU A 98 -3.17 23.07 -5.06
N PRO A 99 -3.77 21.94 -5.53
CA PRO A 99 -4.98 22.00 -6.33
C PRO A 99 -6.12 22.55 -5.48
N ASP A 100 -6.96 23.38 -6.07
CA ASP A 100 -8.18 23.81 -5.40
C ASP A 100 -9.19 22.65 -5.28
N TYR A 101 -10.28 22.88 -4.53
CA TYR A 101 -11.34 21.89 -4.34
C TYR A 101 -11.94 21.40 -5.67
N GLY A 102 -12.14 22.27 -6.66
CA GLY A 102 -12.71 21.92 -7.96
C GLY A 102 -11.81 20.93 -8.71
N MET A 103 -10.52 21.25 -8.81
CA MET A 103 -9.53 20.36 -9.42
C MET A 103 -9.46 18.99 -8.71
N VAL A 104 -9.52 18.96 -7.38
CA VAL A 104 -9.54 17.69 -6.62
C VAL A 104 -10.80 16.89 -6.92
N ALA A 105 -11.97 17.53 -7.03
CA ALA A 105 -13.22 16.86 -7.37
C ALA A 105 -13.18 16.26 -8.78
N GLU A 106 -12.60 16.97 -9.76
CA GLU A 106 -12.40 16.47 -11.12
C GLU A 106 -11.45 15.25 -11.14
N MET A 107 -10.33 15.29 -10.40
CA MET A 107 -9.42 14.17 -10.27
C MET A 107 -10.10 12.94 -9.63
N LEU A 108 -10.93 13.14 -8.61
CA LEU A 108 -11.71 12.06 -8.00
C LEU A 108 -12.70 11.47 -8.99
N GLN A 109 -13.40 12.31 -9.77
CA GLN A 109 -14.33 11.86 -10.79
C GLN A 109 -13.63 11.07 -11.91
N ALA A 110 -12.46 11.53 -12.36
CA ALA A 110 -11.67 10.82 -13.36
C ALA A 110 -11.30 9.39 -12.90
N LEU A 111 -10.92 9.23 -11.63
CA LEU A 111 -10.63 7.93 -11.03
C LEU A 111 -11.87 7.02 -10.94
N ARG A 112 -13.06 7.60 -10.69
CA ARG A 112 -14.32 6.85 -10.65
C ARG A 112 -14.83 6.46 -12.04
N ASN A 113 -14.46 7.22 -13.06
CA ASN A 113 -14.84 7.00 -14.45
C ASN A 113 -13.93 5.96 -15.15
N GLN A 114 -12.85 5.50 -14.53
CA GLN A 114 -12.00 4.46 -15.12
C GLN A 114 -12.78 3.18 -15.42
N HIS A 115 -12.75 2.70 -16.65
CA HIS A 115 -13.45 1.50 -17.09
C HIS A 115 -12.45 0.40 -17.47
N PRO A 116 -12.77 -0.89 -17.21
CA PRO A 116 -13.93 -1.40 -16.45
C PRO A 116 -13.67 -1.44 -14.94
N TYR A 117 -12.54 -0.93 -14.47
CA TYR A 117 -12.06 -1.01 -13.09
C TYR A 117 -11.98 0.38 -12.44
N PRO A 118 -13.12 0.98 -12.02
CA PRO A 118 -13.10 2.24 -11.30
C PRO A 118 -12.32 2.11 -10.00
N ALA A 119 -11.52 3.13 -9.66
CA ALA A 119 -10.80 3.14 -8.40
C ALA A 119 -11.78 3.10 -7.21
N THR A 120 -11.54 2.22 -6.26
CA THR A 120 -12.40 2.03 -5.08
C THR A 120 -11.76 2.51 -3.78
N ALA A 121 -10.45 2.69 -3.78
CA ALA A 121 -9.68 3.19 -2.65
C ALA A 121 -8.91 4.45 -3.07
N ILE A 122 -8.91 5.45 -2.20
CA ILE A 122 -8.20 6.72 -2.38
C ILE A 122 -7.34 7.03 -1.16
N GLN A 123 -6.12 7.49 -1.40
CA GLN A 123 -5.22 8.04 -0.39
C GLN A 123 -4.89 9.49 -0.75
N PHE A 124 -5.22 10.41 0.14
CA PHE A 124 -4.73 11.77 0.04
C PHE A 124 -3.33 11.88 0.65
N THR A 125 -2.42 12.55 -0.06
CA THR A 125 -1.01 12.61 0.26
C THR A 125 -0.42 13.98 -0.17
N GLY A 126 0.89 14.06 -0.38
CA GLY A 126 1.60 15.27 -0.77
C GLY A 126 2.73 15.58 0.20
N GLY A 127 2.87 16.82 0.66
CA GLY A 127 3.67 17.17 1.83
C GLY A 127 2.96 16.67 3.10
N GLU A 128 1.98 17.47 3.57
CA GLU A 128 1.05 17.05 4.63
C GLU A 128 -0.39 17.40 4.22
N PRO A 129 -1.22 16.42 3.85
CA PRO A 129 -2.54 16.66 3.28
C PRO A 129 -3.50 17.40 4.22
N THR A 130 -3.32 17.27 5.54
CA THR A 130 -4.14 17.95 6.54
C THR A 130 -3.95 19.48 6.55
N LEU A 131 -2.95 20.00 5.82
CA LEU A 131 -2.73 21.45 5.68
C LEU A 131 -3.63 22.07 4.60
N HIS A 132 -4.21 21.28 3.71
CA HIS A 132 -5.11 21.80 2.69
C HIS A 132 -6.36 22.43 3.33
N PRO A 133 -6.77 23.64 2.90
CA PRO A 133 -7.89 24.36 3.54
C PRO A 133 -9.20 23.59 3.45
N ASP A 134 -9.47 22.93 2.33
CA ASP A 134 -10.69 22.15 2.09
C ASP A 134 -10.57 20.67 2.51
N PHE A 135 -9.58 20.28 3.31
CA PHE A 135 -9.29 18.88 3.65
C PHE A 135 -10.53 18.06 4.03
N HIS A 136 -11.32 18.53 5.00
CA HIS A 136 -12.50 17.81 5.47
C HIS A 136 -13.60 17.72 4.40
N ARG A 137 -13.76 18.76 3.58
CA ARG A 137 -14.68 18.77 2.45
C ARG A 137 -14.29 17.75 1.38
N ILE A 138 -13.00 17.68 1.04
CA ILE A 138 -12.43 16.73 0.08
C ILE A 138 -12.68 15.28 0.55
N VAL A 139 -12.40 14.98 1.82
CA VAL A 139 -12.64 13.65 2.40
C VAL A 139 -14.12 13.25 2.29
N ARG A 140 -15.04 14.18 2.59
CA ARG A 140 -16.48 13.94 2.47
C ARG A 140 -16.88 13.68 1.02
N THR A 141 -16.41 14.49 0.09
CA THR A 141 -16.69 14.32 -1.36
C THR A 141 -16.22 12.97 -1.88
N ALA A 142 -15.04 12.50 -1.47
CA ALA A 142 -14.58 11.16 -1.85
C ALA A 142 -15.53 10.05 -1.38
N ASN A 143 -16.05 10.16 -0.14
CA ASN A 143 -17.06 9.21 0.37
C ASN A 143 -18.37 9.29 -0.43
N GLU A 144 -18.86 10.49 -0.73
CA GLU A 144 -20.10 10.74 -1.50
C GLU A 144 -19.97 10.20 -2.94
N MET A 145 -18.81 10.32 -3.57
CA MET A 145 -18.51 9.74 -4.88
C MET A 145 -18.39 8.21 -4.87
N GLY A 146 -18.47 7.56 -3.69
CA GLY A 146 -18.53 6.11 -3.56
C GLY A 146 -17.19 5.41 -3.50
N PHE A 147 -16.11 6.10 -3.11
CA PHE A 147 -14.90 5.41 -2.69
C PHE A 147 -15.20 4.60 -1.43
N SER A 148 -14.91 3.31 -1.46
CA SER A 148 -15.19 2.40 -0.33
C SER A 148 -14.15 2.48 0.78
N HIS A 149 -12.97 3.03 0.46
CA HIS A 149 -11.88 3.23 1.39
C HIS A 149 -11.23 4.59 1.14
N VAL A 150 -11.31 5.47 2.11
CA VAL A 150 -10.70 6.81 2.10
C VAL A 150 -9.65 6.86 3.19
N GLN A 151 -8.39 7.06 2.82
CA GLN A 151 -7.28 7.16 3.76
C GLN A 151 -6.39 8.36 3.46
N ILE A 152 -5.52 8.70 4.41
CA ILE A 152 -4.51 9.74 4.25
C ILE A 152 -3.13 9.25 4.66
N ALA A 153 -2.10 9.65 3.91
CA ALA A 153 -0.70 9.53 4.35
C ALA A 153 -0.35 10.79 5.13
N THR A 154 -0.06 10.65 6.42
CA THR A 154 0.08 11.81 7.32
C THR A 154 1.17 11.63 8.36
N ASN A 155 1.77 12.74 8.76
CA ASN A 155 2.65 12.79 9.92
C ASN A 155 1.87 12.81 11.27
N GLY A 156 0.56 12.96 11.26
CA GLY A 156 -0.32 12.88 12.42
C GLY A 156 -0.36 14.13 13.31
N VAL A 157 0.43 15.15 13.05
CA VAL A 157 0.56 16.32 13.94
C VAL A 157 -0.77 17.04 14.14
N LYS A 158 -1.56 17.30 13.09
CA LYS A 158 -2.88 17.92 13.24
C LYS A 158 -3.91 16.97 13.87
N LEU A 159 -3.79 15.68 13.60
CA LEU A 159 -4.71 14.65 14.13
C LEU A 159 -4.44 14.27 15.59
N ALA A 160 -3.31 14.68 16.16
CA ALA A 160 -3.09 14.68 17.62
C ALA A 160 -4.04 15.66 18.33
N GLY A 161 -4.51 16.72 17.66
CA GLY A 161 -5.56 17.61 18.14
C GLY A 161 -6.94 16.95 18.02
N ARG A 162 -7.66 16.85 19.15
CA ARG A 162 -8.95 16.15 19.27
C ARG A 162 -10.00 16.68 18.29
N GLU A 163 -10.23 17.98 18.26
CA GLU A 163 -11.25 18.61 17.40
C GLU A 163 -11.00 18.34 15.90
N PHE A 164 -9.74 18.42 15.46
CA PHE A 164 -9.40 18.13 14.08
C PHE A 164 -9.65 16.66 13.72
N ALA A 165 -9.29 15.73 14.63
CA ALA A 165 -9.51 14.30 14.44
C ALA A 165 -11.02 13.95 14.43
N GLU A 166 -11.83 14.57 15.27
CA GLU A 166 -13.28 14.42 15.31
C GLU A 166 -13.91 14.83 13.96
N ARG A 167 -13.59 16.04 13.48
CA ARG A 167 -14.07 16.54 12.18
C ARG A 167 -13.60 15.67 10.99
N ALA A 168 -12.40 15.10 11.06
CA ALA A 168 -11.91 14.17 10.03
C ALA A 168 -12.71 12.86 10.01
N ALA A 169 -13.03 12.31 11.18
CA ALA A 169 -13.89 11.13 11.31
C ALA A 169 -15.32 11.41 10.83
N GLU A 170 -15.92 12.56 11.20
CA GLU A 170 -17.23 13.00 10.72
C GLU A 170 -17.27 13.19 9.19
N ALA A 171 -16.17 13.63 8.58
CA ALA A 171 -16.04 13.70 7.14
C ALA A 171 -15.97 12.30 6.47
N GLY A 172 -15.81 11.24 7.26
CA GLY A 172 -15.74 9.86 6.81
C GLY A 172 -14.32 9.35 6.52
N LEU A 173 -13.29 9.97 7.12
CA LEU A 173 -11.93 9.42 7.06
C LEU A 173 -11.90 8.04 7.72
N HIS A 174 -11.47 7.03 6.97
CA HIS A 174 -11.50 5.65 7.43
C HIS A 174 -10.18 5.24 8.10
N THR A 175 -9.05 5.53 7.45
CA THR A 175 -7.74 5.03 7.87
C THR A 175 -6.68 6.12 7.79
N LEU A 176 -5.80 6.15 8.79
CA LEU A 176 -4.56 6.89 8.75
C LEU A 176 -3.42 5.96 8.33
N TYR A 177 -2.74 6.29 7.25
CA TYR A 177 -1.44 5.76 6.87
C TYR A 177 -0.40 6.62 7.60
N LEU A 178 -0.20 6.29 8.88
CA LEU A 178 0.49 7.15 9.85
C LEU A 178 1.99 6.87 9.85
N GLN A 179 2.79 7.85 9.50
CA GLN A 179 4.24 7.80 9.65
C GLN A 179 4.60 7.50 11.12
N PHE A 180 5.37 6.41 11.37
CA PHE A 180 5.69 5.91 12.71
C PHE A 180 7.01 5.14 12.72
N ASP A 181 8.16 5.81 12.92
CA ASP A 181 9.49 5.25 12.67
C ASP A 181 10.12 4.47 13.83
N GLY A 182 9.51 4.53 15.00
CA GLY A 182 10.03 3.84 16.20
C GLY A 182 9.29 4.24 17.47
N LEU A 183 9.77 3.71 18.59
CA LEU A 183 9.25 3.95 19.94
C LEU A 183 10.22 4.79 20.80
N ASP A 184 11.08 5.55 20.16
CA ASP A 184 12.05 6.44 20.79
C ASP A 184 12.14 7.78 20.07
N ASP A 185 12.13 8.89 20.78
CA ASP A 185 12.20 10.23 20.20
C ASP A 185 13.53 10.56 19.52
N GLU A 186 14.61 9.88 19.86
CA GLU A 186 15.90 10.02 19.17
C GLU A 186 15.79 9.64 17.68
N ILE A 187 14.98 8.64 17.36
CA ILE A 187 14.71 8.22 15.98
C ILE A 187 13.99 9.33 15.23
N TYR A 188 12.95 9.90 15.84
CA TYR A 188 12.21 11.00 15.24
C TYR A 188 13.08 12.25 15.10
N GLN A 189 13.94 12.56 16.09
CA GLN A 189 14.85 13.68 15.99
C GLN A 189 15.78 13.55 14.77
N LYS A 190 16.30 12.36 14.50
CA LYS A 190 17.20 12.13 13.36
C LYS A 190 16.48 12.00 12.00
N LEU A 191 15.30 11.36 11.95
CA LEU A 191 14.57 11.15 10.69
C LEU A 191 13.60 12.28 10.36
N ARG A 192 13.10 13.02 11.38
CA ARG A 192 12.00 14.00 11.23
C ARG A 192 12.36 15.39 11.75
N ASP A 193 13.56 15.57 12.28
CA ASP A 193 14.10 16.83 12.81
C ASP A 193 13.36 17.39 14.03
N ARG A 194 12.62 16.52 14.76
CA ARG A 194 11.96 16.88 16.03
C ARG A 194 11.42 15.65 16.77
N PRO A 195 11.28 15.67 18.12
CA PRO A 195 10.61 14.62 18.86
C PRO A 195 9.12 14.57 18.49
N LEU A 196 8.59 13.38 18.23
CA LEU A 196 7.20 13.20 17.76
C LEU A 196 6.47 12.01 18.40
N LEU A 197 7.11 11.24 19.27
CA LEU A 197 6.49 10.01 19.80
C LEU A 197 5.18 10.31 20.53
N GLU A 198 5.16 11.27 21.43
CA GLU A 198 3.94 11.68 22.16
C GLU A 198 2.83 12.13 21.18
N THR A 199 3.19 12.89 20.16
CA THR A 199 2.25 13.32 19.10
C THR A 199 1.64 12.12 18.36
N LYS A 200 2.46 11.08 18.06
CA LYS A 200 1.97 9.85 17.41
C LYS A 200 1.01 9.09 18.32
N LEU A 201 1.35 8.95 19.58
CA LEU A 201 0.49 8.26 20.56
C LEU A 201 -0.84 8.99 20.76
N ALA A 202 -0.82 10.31 20.86
CA ALA A 202 -2.04 11.13 20.93
C ALA A 202 -2.91 10.99 19.66
N CYS A 203 -2.28 10.95 18.49
CA CYS A 203 -2.98 10.70 17.21
C CYS A 203 -3.65 9.32 17.20
N ILE A 204 -2.96 8.27 17.62
CA ILE A 204 -3.50 6.90 17.71
C ILE A 204 -4.67 6.85 18.69
N GLU A 205 -4.57 7.54 19.84
CA GLU A 205 -5.64 7.59 20.82
C GLU A 205 -6.90 8.30 20.29
N ASN A 206 -6.74 9.39 19.54
CA ASN A 206 -7.85 10.04 18.86
C ASN A 206 -8.47 9.13 17.79
N CYS A 207 -7.68 8.35 17.04
CA CYS A 207 -8.21 7.35 16.11
C CYS A 207 -9.05 6.29 16.83
N ARG A 208 -8.60 5.81 17.99
CA ARG A 208 -9.37 4.86 18.83
C ARG A 208 -10.69 5.46 19.27
N ARG A 209 -10.68 6.72 19.72
CA ARG A 209 -11.86 7.44 20.21
C ARG A 209 -12.92 7.65 19.14
N PHE A 210 -12.51 7.95 17.92
CA PHE A 210 -13.40 8.29 16.80
C PHE A 210 -13.57 7.16 15.78
N ASP A 211 -13.23 5.91 16.14
CA ASP A 211 -13.36 4.69 15.32
C ASP A 211 -12.68 4.78 13.94
N MET A 212 -11.58 5.52 13.85
CA MET A 212 -10.68 5.47 12.70
C MET A 212 -9.66 4.35 12.89
N LYS A 213 -9.15 3.79 11.80
CA LYS A 213 -8.09 2.77 11.83
C LYS A 213 -6.73 3.38 11.52
N VAL A 214 -5.70 2.73 12.03
CA VAL A 214 -4.31 3.13 11.80
C VAL A 214 -3.56 2.01 11.09
N CYS A 215 -2.86 2.38 10.01
CA CYS A 215 -1.75 1.63 9.45
C CYS A 215 -0.47 2.36 9.85
N LEU A 216 0.39 1.72 10.64
CA LEU A 216 1.71 2.26 10.98
C LEU A 216 2.63 2.18 9.77
N VAL A 217 3.38 3.25 9.51
CA VAL A 217 4.26 3.37 8.34
C VAL A 217 5.66 3.77 8.76
N PRO A 218 6.47 2.82 9.22
CA PRO A 218 7.86 3.10 9.55
C PRO A 218 8.73 3.13 8.28
N THR A 219 9.54 4.17 8.16
CA THR A 219 10.67 4.19 7.23
C THR A 219 11.85 3.50 7.89
N ILE A 220 12.29 2.38 7.31
CA ILE A 220 13.40 1.58 7.87
C ILE A 220 14.69 1.88 7.11
N VAL A 221 15.70 2.27 7.87
CA VAL A 221 17.06 2.53 7.42
C VAL A 221 17.98 1.50 8.05
N ASN A 222 18.73 0.78 7.23
CA ASN A 222 19.65 -0.24 7.72
C ASN A 222 20.68 0.35 8.68
N ASN A 223 21.06 -0.41 9.71
CA ASN A 223 22.00 -0.01 10.76
C ASN A 223 21.60 1.26 11.54
N PHE A 224 20.34 1.67 11.45
CA PHE A 224 19.87 2.87 12.16
C PHE A 224 18.63 2.63 13.01
N ASN A 225 17.54 2.11 12.43
CA ASN A 225 16.29 1.83 13.15
C ASN A 225 15.66 0.49 12.74
N ASN A 226 16.41 -0.40 12.11
CA ASN A 226 15.91 -1.74 11.79
C ASN A 226 15.66 -2.60 13.06
N ASP A 227 16.28 -2.28 14.19
CA ASP A 227 15.94 -2.81 15.52
C ASP A 227 14.49 -2.49 15.95
N GLN A 228 13.90 -1.45 15.38
CA GLN A 228 12.50 -1.06 15.67
C GLN A 228 11.46 -1.95 15.00
N VAL A 229 11.82 -2.76 14.01
CA VAL A 229 10.89 -3.63 13.29
C VAL A 229 10.09 -4.50 14.27
N GLY A 230 10.79 -5.24 15.13
CA GLY A 230 10.16 -6.08 16.14
C GLY A 230 9.45 -5.30 17.25
N ARG A 231 9.96 -4.14 17.63
CA ARG A 231 9.33 -3.28 18.67
C ARG A 231 8.00 -2.71 18.17
N ILE A 232 7.95 -2.21 16.93
CA ILE A 232 6.73 -1.70 16.27
C ILE A 232 5.73 -2.84 16.08
N PHE A 233 6.18 -4.04 15.69
CA PHE A 233 5.30 -5.20 15.57
C PHE A 233 4.61 -5.52 16.90
N ARG A 234 5.34 -5.64 18.00
CA ARG A 234 4.78 -5.89 19.34
C ARG A 234 3.82 -4.76 19.77
N PHE A 235 4.19 -3.50 19.55
CA PHE A 235 3.31 -2.36 19.82
C PHE A 235 1.98 -2.46 19.04
N ALA A 236 2.02 -2.86 17.78
CA ALA A 236 0.81 -3.03 16.98
C ALA A 236 -0.05 -4.21 17.46
N VAL A 237 0.57 -5.33 17.87
CA VAL A 237 -0.14 -6.47 18.46
C VAL A 237 -0.91 -6.07 19.72
N GLU A 238 -0.31 -5.24 20.59
CA GLU A 238 -0.97 -4.73 21.79
C GLU A 238 -2.16 -3.81 21.45
N ASN A 239 -2.09 -3.07 20.35
CA ASN A 239 -3.05 -2.03 19.95
C ASN A 239 -3.93 -2.43 18.74
N THR A 240 -4.19 -3.72 18.53
CA THR A 240 -5.01 -4.21 17.40
C THR A 240 -6.48 -3.80 17.44
N ASP A 241 -6.91 -3.11 18.46
CA ASP A 241 -8.22 -2.45 18.51
C ASP A 241 -8.30 -1.24 17.54
N VAL A 242 -7.21 -0.52 17.38
CA VAL A 242 -7.08 0.65 16.49
C VAL A 242 -6.11 0.42 15.35
N ILE A 243 -5.00 -0.30 15.57
CA ILE A 243 -3.99 -0.60 14.54
C ILE A 243 -4.40 -1.86 13.80
N SER A 244 -4.65 -1.72 12.50
CA SER A 244 -5.04 -2.83 11.61
C SER A 244 -3.91 -3.34 10.72
N ALA A 245 -2.87 -2.53 10.55
CA ALA A 245 -1.76 -2.85 9.66
C ALA A 245 -0.46 -2.15 10.06
N ILE A 246 0.66 -2.73 9.64
CA ILE A 246 1.97 -2.09 9.56
C ILE A 246 2.45 -2.25 8.13
N THR A 247 2.91 -1.16 7.53
CA THR A 247 3.55 -1.17 6.21
C THR A 247 4.96 -0.60 6.35
N TYR A 248 5.92 -1.45 6.58
CA TYR A 248 7.33 -1.08 6.64
C TYR A 248 7.80 -0.61 5.28
N GLN A 249 8.49 0.51 5.24
CA GLN A 249 9.05 1.09 4.01
C GLN A 249 10.57 1.09 4.09
N PRO A 250 11.24 0.14 3.44
CA PRO A 250 12.66 0.29 3.17
C PRO A 250 12.95 1.67 2.57
N VAL A 251 13.95 2.35 3.08
CA VAL A 251 14.27 3.71 2.63
C VAL A 251 14.57 3.72 1.13
N ALA A 252 13.88 4.59 0.39
CA ALA A 252 14.18 4.89 -1.01
C ALA A 252 15.11 6.11 -1.08
N ILE A 253 16.19 6.00 -1.83
CA ILE A 253 17.22 7.04 -1.95
C ILE A 253 16.77 8.06 -3.01
N THR A 254 15.84 8.90 -2.64
CA THR A 254 15.25 9.94 -3.49
C THR A 254 14.94 11.20 -2.68
N GLY A 255 14.59 12.28 -3.36
CA GLY A 255 14.30 13.55 -2.69
C GLY A 255 15.54 14.15 -2.03
N ARG A 256 15.57 14.23 -0.69
CA ARG A 256 16.67 14.84 0.08
C ARG A 256 17.81 13.89 0.44
N ILE A 257 17.71 12.62 0.15
CA ILE A 257 18.67 11.62 0.61
C ILE A 257 19.90 11.59 -0.29
N SER A 258 21.10 11.69 0.30
CA SER A 258 22.38 11.66 -0.44
C SER A 258 22.77 10.24 -0.87
N ARG A 259 23.29 10.13 -2.12
CA ARG A 259 23.82 8.89 -2.72
C ARG A 259 24.97 8.26 -1.92
N GLN A 260 25.80 9.06 -1.27
CA GLN A 260 27.05 8.61 -0.64
C GLN A 260 26.85 7.55 0.45
N LYS A 261 25.64 7.48 1.04
CA LYS A 261 25.29 6.53 2.08
C LYS A 261 24.44 5.33 1.59
N LEU A 262 24.25 5.21 0.27
CA LEU A 262 23.35 4.21 -0.31
C LEU A 262 23.60 2.79 0.20
N ALA A 263 24.85 2.32 0.10
CA ALA A 263 25.18 0.93 0.45
C ALA A 263 24.98 0.62 1.95
N GLU A 264 25.20 1.60 2.82
CA GLU A 264 25.05 1.46 4.27
C GLU A 264 23.58 1.54 4.70
N MET A 265 22.77 2.34 4.01
CA MET A 265 21.36 2.60 4.34
C MET A 265 20.41 1.60 3.71
N ARG A 266 20.82 0.86 2.66
CA ARG A 266 19.93 -0.04 1.91
C ARG A 266 19.44 -1.17 2.81
N TYR A 267 18.13 -1.20 3.00
CA TYR A 267 17.36 -2.24 3.65
C TYR A 267 16.41 -2.83 2.61
N THR A 268 16.21 -4.13 2.59
CA THR A 268 15.42 -4.81 1.57
C THR A 268 14.24 -5.56 2.16
N LEU A 269 13.36 -6.07 1.31
CA LEU A 269 12.25 -6.92 1.77
C LEU A 269 12.72 -8.25 2.35
N GLY A 270 13.90 -8.76 1.93
CA GLY A 270 14.54 -9.92 2.54
C GLY A 270 14.95 -9.67 3.99
N ASP A 271 15.63 -8.54 4.25
CA ASP A 271 16.01 -8.14 5.61
C ASP A 271 14.77 -8.01 6.49
N LEU A 272 13.71 -7.35 5.99
CA LEU A 272 12.44 -7.20 6.70
C LEU A 272 11.78 -8.55 7.03
N ALA A 273 11.84 -9.54 6.13
CA ALA A 273 11.26 -10.85 6.39
C ALA A 273 11.92 -11.54 7.58
N HIS A 274 13.25 -11.47 7.64
CA HIS A 274 14.01 -12.06 8.73
C HIS A 274 13.77 -11.33 10.05
N ASP A 275 13.81 -9.99 10.07
CA ASP A 275 13.55 -9.20 11.29
C ASP A 275 12.12 -9.42 11.83
N LEU A 276 11.11 -9.51 10.94
CA LEU A 276 9.74 -9.82 11.34
C LEU A 276 9.57 -11.27 11.79
N ALA A 277 10.24 -12.22 11.15
CA ALA A 277 10.20 -13.62 11.52
C ALA A 277 10.77 -13.81 12.94
N GLU A 278 11.92 -13.19 13.24
CA GLU A 278 12.52 -13.18 14.58
C GLU A 278 11.56 -12.60 15.64
N ALA A 279 10.91 -11.48 15.31
CA ALA A 279 10.03 -10.78 16.25
C ALA A 279 8.68 -11.48 16.49
N SER A 280 8.15 -12.23 15.51
CA SER A 280 6.82 -12.82 15.52
C SER A 280 6.78 -14.32 15.68
N GLY A 281 7.93 -15.00 15.59
CA GLY A 281 8.00 -16.46 15.54
C GLY A 281 7.49 -17.07 14.22
N ALA A 282 7.34 -16.24 13.17
CA ALA A 282 7.02 -16.70 11.82
C ALA A 282 8.25 -17.30 11.13
N ASP A 283 8.01 -18.02 10.03
CA ASP A 283 9.09 -18.52 9.17
C ASP A 283 9.23 -17.59 7.96
N PRO A 284 10.44 -17.04 7.68
CA PRO A 284 10.62 -16.04 6.63
C PRO A 284 10.27 -16.57 5.24
N HIS A 285 10.47 -17.84 4.94
CA HIS A 285 10.23 -18.41 3.62
C HIS A 285 8.82 -19.02 3.43
N ARG A 286 8.18 -19.45 4.53
CA ARG A 286 6.83 -20.01 4.51
C ARG A 286 5.75 -18.94 4.67
N ASP A 287 5.95 -18.02 5.62
CA ASP A 287 4.86 -17.20 6.13
C ASP A 287 4.74 -15.86 5.39
N PHE A 288 5.73 -15.46 4.61
CA PHE A 288 5.70 -14.22 3.84
C PHE A 288 5.55 -14.49 2.34
N PHE A 289 4.80 -13.66 1.66
CA PHE A 289 4.51 -13.79 0.24
C PHE A 289 4.26 -12.42 -0.42
N PRO A 290 4.46 -12.31 -1.75
CA PRO A 290 4.18 -11.06 -2.46
C PRO A 290 2.69 -10.75 -2.44
N LEU A 291 2.34 -9.47 -2.44
CA LEU A 291 0.93 -9.03 -2.43
C LEU A 291 0.13 -9.62 -3.61
N SER A 292 0.76 -9.80 -4.75
CA SER A 292 0.13 -10.36 -5.95
C SER A 292 -0.34 -11.81 -5.79
N VAL A 293 0.07 -12.54 -4.75
CA VAL A 293 -0.42 -13.91 -4.48
C VAL A 293 -1.95 -13.94 -4.27
N ILE A 294 -2.55 -12.83 -3.80
CA ILE A 294 -4.00 -12.75 -3.55
C ILE A 294 -4.81 -12.32 -4.79
N ALA A 295 -4.19 -12.01 -5.92
CA ALA A 295 -4.88 -11.59 -7.15
C ALA A 295 -6.00 -12.56 -7.60
N PRO A 296 -5.85 -13.90 -7.49
CA PRO A 296 -6.92 -14.86 -7.79
C PRO A 296 -8.20 -14.68 -6.98
N LEU A 297 -8.15 -14.05 -5.79
CA LEU A 297 -9.36 -13.72 -5.03
C LEU A 297 -10.25 -12.73 -5.78
N GLY A 298 -9.67 -11.70 -6.37
CA GLY A 298 -10.42 -10.75 -7.21
C GLY A 298 -11.04 -11.44 -8.42
N ARG A 299 -10.28 -12.34 -9.09
CA ARG A 299 -10.75 -13.09 -10.26
C ARG A 299 -11.94 -14.00 -9.90
N ILE A 300 -11.86 -14.76 -8.83
CA ILE A 300 -12.95 -15.66 -8.43
C ILE A 300 -14.20 -14.87 -8.03
N LEU A 301 -14.05 -13.75 -7.31
CA LEU A 301 -15.16 -12.89 -6.96
C LEU A 301 -15.82 -12.27 -8.20
N GLN A 302 -15.03 -11.83 -9.20
CA GLN A 302 -15.55 -11.32 -10.47
C GLN A 302 -16.37 -12.39 -11.21
N VAL A 303 -15.89 -13.62 -11.24
CA VAL A 303 -16.59 -14.71 -11.91
C VAL A 303 -17.86 -15.10 -11.16
N LEU A 304 -17.91 -14.96 -9.83
CA LEU A 304 -19.10 -15.31 -9.04
C LEU A 304 -20.21 -14.27 -9.11
N ASP A 305 -19.87 -12.97 -9.07
CA ASP A 305 -20.89 -11.91 -9.05
C ASP A 305 -21.09 -11.20 -10.41
N GLY A 306 -20.23 -11.49 -11.39
CA GLY A 306 -20.31 -10.91 -12.74
C GLY A 306 -19.86 -9.45 -12.84
N LYS A 307 -19.32 -8.87 -11.77
CA LYS A 307 -18.86 -7.48 -11.74
C LYS A 307 -17.35 -7.40 -11.81
N PRO A 308 -16.76 -6.44 -12.54
CA PRO A 308 -15.33 -6.22 -12.55
C PRO A 308 -14.76 -6.07 -11.14
N LYS A 309 -13.62 -6.71 -10.87
CA LYS A 309 -12.90 -6.65 -9.60
C LYS A 309 -11.44 -6.29 -9.83
N ILE A 310 -10.97 -5.31 -9.08
CA ILE A 310 -9.55 -4.96 -9.03
C ILE A 310 -8.76 -6.12 -8.44
N ARG A 311 -7.59 -6.38 -9.00
CA ARG A 311 -6.67 -7.44 -8.57
C ARG A 311 -5.31 -6.84 -8.28
N PRO A 312 -4.69 -7.14 -7.13
CA PRO A 312 -3.35 -6.67 -6.83
C PRO A 312 -2.32 -7.44 -7.66
N SER A 313 -2.14 -7.03 -8.92
CA SER A 313 -1.25 -7.65 -9.90
C SER A 313 0.12 -6.96 -10.00
N CYS A 314 0.54 -6.26 -8.94
CA CYS A 314 1.84 -5.63 -8.86
C CYS A 314 2.99 -6.65 -8.97
N HIS A 315 4.17 -6.15 -9.35
CA HIS A 315 5.37 -6.96 -9.37
C HIS A 315 5.67 -7.54 -7.97
N SER A 316 6.23 -8.74 -7.90
CA SER A 316 6.53 -9.43 -6.63
C SER A 316 7.39 -8.63 -5.66
N ASP A 317 8.30 -7.81 -6.20
CA ASP A 317 9.23 -6.99 -5.40
C ASP A 317 8.66 -5.64 -4.96
N CYS A 318 7.40 -5.33 -5.32
CA CYS A 318 6.79 -4.07 -4.91
C CYS A 318 6.29 -4.11 -3.48
N ALA A 319 5.64 -5.21 -3.10
CA ALA A 319 5.09 -5.37 -1.76
C ALA A 319 5.01 -6.84 -1.38
N PHE A 320 5.31 -7.11 -0.13
CA PHE A 320 5.31 -8.45 0.41
C PHE A 320 4.97 -8.42 1.90
N GLY A 321 4.42 -9.50 2.44
CA GLY A 321 4.04 -9.54 3.85
C GLY A 321 3.16 -10.71 4.20
N THR A 322 2.56 -10.63 5.39
CA THR A 322 1.62 -11.63 5.89
C THR A 322 0.54 -11.02 6.77
N TYR A 323 -0.48 -11.81 7.06
CA TYR A 323 -1.50 -11.49 8.05
C TYR A 323 -1.33 -12.38 9.28
N PHE A 324 -1.54 -11.80 10.44
CA PHE A 324 -1.58 -12.48 11.71
C PHE A 324 -3.00 -12.49 12.28
N PHE A 325 -3.38 -13.59 12.88
CA PHE A 325 -4.45 -13.60 13.86
C PHE A 325 -3.86 -13.22 15.22
N VAL A 326 -4.44 -12.22 15.87
CA VAL A 326 -4.05 -11.81 17.22
C VAL A 326 -5.15 -12.22 18.17
N THR A 327 -4.80 -13.11 19.09
CA THR A 327 -5.72 -13.62 20.12
C THR A 327 -5.98 -12.55 21.20
N PRO A 328 -6.99 -12.73 22.08
CA PRO A 328 -7.19 -11.84 23.24
C PRO A 328 -5.95 -11.76 24.14
N ASP A 329 -5.18 -12.85 24.24
CA ASP A 329 -3.95 -12.93 25.04
C ASP A 329 -2.71 -12.37 24.30
N LYS A 330 -2.95 -11.65 23.18
CA LYS A 330 -1.91 -10.98 22.38
C LYS A 330 -0.90 -11.93 21.71
N GLU A 331 -1.26 -13.18 21.55
CA GLU A 331 -0.50 -14.09 20.71
C GLU A 331 -0.77 -13.78 19.22
N ALA A 332 0.29 -13.59 18.44
CA ALA A 332 0.21 -13.34 16.99
C ALA A 332 0.51 -14.64 16.23
N ILE A 333 -0.49 -15.18 15.53
CA ILE A 333 -0.39 -16.44 14.77
C ILE A 333 -0.40 -16.10 13.29
N PRO A 334 0.68 -16.38 12.52
CA PRO A 334 0.69 -16.12 11.08
C PRO A 334 -0.33 -17.01 10.37
N ILE A 335 -1.15 -16.39 9.49
CA ILE A 335 -2.18 -17.12 8.74
C ILE A 335 -1.61 -18.29 7.93
N PRO A 336 -0.42 -18.16 7.28
CA PRO A 336 0.16 -19.24 6.51
C PRO A 336 0.56 -20.47 7.32
N LYS A 337 0.72 -20.34 8.63
CA LYS A 337 0.87 -21.50 9.52
C LYS A 337 -0.39 -22.40 9.50
N LEU A 338 -1.57 -21.77 9.40
CA LEU A 338 -2.86 -22.44 9.42
C LEU A 338 -3.37 -22.80 8.02
N PHE A 339 -2.94 -22.09 6.98
CA PHE A 339 -3.39 -22.27 5.62
C PHE A 339 -2.22 -22.23 4.65
N ASP A 340 -2.13 -23.23 3.79
CA ASP A 340 -1.25 -23.18 2.62
C ASP A 340 -1.78 -22.15 1.62
N ILE A 341 -1.23 -20.95 1.70
CA ILE A 341 -1.63 -19.76 0.93
C ILE A 341 -1.48 -19.98 -0.58
N ARG A 342 -0.42 -20.66 -1.00
CA ARG A 342 -0.18 -20.94 -2.44
C ARG A 342 -1.21 -21.93 -2.97
N LYS A 343 -1.50 -22.99 -2.22
CA LYS A 343 -2.53 -23.96 -2.56
C LYS A 343 -3.94 -23.34 -2.56
N LEU A 344 -4.23 -22.45 -1.61
CA LEU A 344 -5.50 -21.74 -1.53
C LEU A 344 -5.75 -20.87 -2.76
N PHE A 345 -4.84 -19.95 -3.05
CA PHE A 345 -5.02 -19.03 -4.16
C PHE A 345 -4.78 -19.67 -5.51
N GLY A 346 -3.90 -20.68 -5.62
CA GLY A 346 -3.77 -21.51 -6.80
C GLY A 346 -5.08 -22.24 -7.11
N GLY A 347 -5.70 -22.83 -6.10
CA GLY A 347 -7.02 -23.47 -6.23
C GLY A 347 -8.14 -22.50 -6.61
N PHE A 348 -8.12 -21.27 -6.08
CA PHE A 348 -9.05 -20.22 -6.49
C PHE A 348 -8.83 -19.79 -7.95
N ASN A 349 -7.57 -19.71 -8.39
CA ASN A 349 -7.26 -19.40 -9.77
C ASN A 349 -7.80 -20.44 -10.72
N GLU A 350 -7.50 -21.74 -10.50
CA GLU A 350 -8.02 -22.81 -11.33
C GLU A 350 -9.56 -22.86 -11.34
N LEU A 351 -10.18 -22.70 -10.17
CA LEU A 351 -11.63 -22.71 -10.04
C LEU A 351 -12.27 -21.54 -10.78
N SER A 352 -11.63 -20.38 -10.78
CA SER A 352 -12.12 -19.19 -11.50
C SER A 352 -12.25 -19.45 -13.01
N PHE A 353 -11.24 -20.09 -13.64
CA PHE A 353 -11.30 -20.47 -15.05
C PHE A 353 -12.40 -21.49 -15.34
N LYS A 354 -12.54 -22.52 -14.47
CA LYS A 354 -13.60 -23.54 -14.59
C LYS A 354 -15.00 -22.94 -14.52
N ILE A 355 -15.23 -22.01 -13.57
CA ILE A 355 -16.53 -21.35 -13.44
C ILE A 355 -16.78 -20.38 -14.59
N ALA A 356 -15.75 -19.65 -15.04
CA ALA A 356 -15.88 -18.75 -16.20
C ALA A 356 -16.29 -19.51 -17.47
N ALA A 357 -15.71 -20.69 -17.71
CA ALA A 357 -16.10 -21.56 -18.82
C ALA A 357 -17.55 -22.01 -18.68
N LYS A 358 -17.97 -22.52 -17.51
CA LYS A 358 -19.36 -22.93 -17.25
C LYS A 358 -20.37 -21.77 -17.45
N ARG A 359 -20.00 -20.55 -17.04
CA ARG A 359 -20.86 -19.37 -17.24
C ARG A 359 -21.10 -19.05 -18.71
N ARG A 360 -20.04 -19.14 -19.53
CA ARG A 360 -20.19 -18.96 -21.00
C ARG A 360 -21.12 -19.98 -21.62
N GLU A 361 -21.19 -21.18 -21.07
CA GLU A 361 -22.11 -22.25 -21.50
C GLU A 361 -23.47 -22.22 -20.80
N GLY A 362 -23.76 -21.25 -19.93
CA GLY A 362 -24.99 -21.18 -19.15
C GLY A 362 -25.14 -22.24 -18.05
N LYS A 363 -24.04 -22.95 -17.70
CA LYS A 363 -24.05 -24.11 -16.76
C LYS A 363 -23.59 -23.77 -15.35
N ALA A 364 -23.27 -22.50 -15.02
CA ALA A 364 -22.86 -22.11 -13.67
C ALA A 364 -24.02 -22.27 -12.68
N ASN A 365 -23.73 -22.86 -11.52
CA ASN A 365 -24.74 -23.18 -10.52
C ASN A 365 -24.23 -23.03 -9.08
N TRP A 366 -25.08 -23.32 -8.07
CA TRP A 366 -24.76 -23.20 -6.66
C TRP A 366 -23.64 -24.16 -6.18
N LEU A 367 -23.38 -25.27 -6.91
CA LEU A 367 -22.29 -26.20 -6.61
C LEU A 367 -20.91 -25.54 -6.76
N ASP A 368 -20.81 -24.48 -7.54
CA ASP A 368 -19.58 -23.72 -7.70
C ASP A 368 -19.18 -23.03 -6.38
N LYS A 369 -20.16 -22.65 -5.52
CA LYS A 369 -19.90 -22.14 -4.16
C LYS A 369 -19.41 -23.25 -3.22
N LEU A 370 -19.89 -24.47 -3.39
CA LEU A 370 -19.38 -25.63 -2.61
C LEU A 370 -17.93 -25.96 -3.00
N ALA A 371 -17.58 -25.83 -4.28
CA ALA A 371 -16.21 -26.02 -4.75
C ALA A 371 -15.24 -25.04 -4.10
N LEU A 372 -15.65 -23.78 -3.89
CA LEU A 372 -14.87 -22.80 -3.11
C LEU A 372 -14.61 -23.26 -1.69
N THR A 373 -15.67 -23.66 -0.98
CA THR A 373 -15.55 -24.16 0.39
C THR A 373 -14.62 -25.37 0.47
N ARG A 374 -14.73 -26.29 -0.50
CA ARG A 374 -13.85 -27.45 -0.58
C ARG A 374 -12.39 -27.07 -0.81
N THR A 375 -12.11 -26.12 -1.72
CA THR A 375 -10.77 -25.61 -1.98
C THR A 375 -10.18 -25.00 -0.71
N PHE A 376 -10.97 -24.22 0.00
CA PHE A 376 -10.60 -23.60 1.26
C PHE A 376 -10.25 -24.65 2.33
N LEU A 377 -11.10 -25.63 2.57
CA LEU A 377 -10.88 -26.69 3.55
C LEU A 377 -9.67 -27.58 3.22
N LYS A 378 -9.39 -27.82 1.94
CA LYS A 378 -8.21 -28.55 1.48
C LYS A 378 -6.88 -27.79 1.70
N SER A 379 -6.95 -26.48 1.83
CA SER A 379 -5.78 -25.64 2.07
C SER A 379 -5.50 -25.43 3.56
N TYR A 380 -6.38 -25.89 4.44
CA TYR A 380 -6.19 -25.82 5.88
C TYR A 380 -5.19 -26.86 6.37
N SER A 381 -4.25 -26.45 7.21
CA SER A 381 -3.22 -27.29 7.82
C SER A 381 -3.77 -27.97 9.07
N TRP A 382 -4.44 -29.12 8.90
CA TRP A 382 -5.13 -29.84 10.00
C TRP A 382 -4.21 -30.28 11.15
N GLY A 383 -2.90 -30.43 10.89
CA GLY A 383 -1.88 -30.70 11.93
C GLY A 383 -1.61 -29.53 12.87
N GLU A 384 -1.91 -28.30 12.43
CA GLU A 384 -1.74 -27.06 13.18
C GLU A 384 -3.08 -26.51 13.70
N PHE A 385 -4.05 -27.42 13.94
CA PHE A 385 -5.40 -27.02 14.33
C PHE A 385 -5.42 -26.23 15.64
N ASP A 386 -5.91 -24.99 15.57
CA ASP A 386 -6.19 -24.16 16.75
C ASP A 386 -7.72 -24.03 16.95
N ARG A 387 -8.19 -24.43 18.14
CA ARG A 387 -9.63 -24.36 18.48
C ARG A 387 -10.17 -22.93 18.44
N ARG A 388 -9.33 -21.93 18.67
CA ARG A 388 -9.70 -20.50 18.68
C ARG A 388 -9.89 -19.99 17.25
N ILE A 389 -9.13 -20.56 16.28
CA ILE A 389 -9.09 -20.12 14.88
C ILE A 389 -9.31 -21.34 13.97
N ASN A 390 -10.56 -21.77 13.87
CA ASN A 390 -10.96 -22.84 12.97
C ASN A 390 -11.29 -22.31 11.55
N PRO A 391 -11.40 -23.17 10.52
CA PRO A 391 -11.68 -22.75 9.14
C PRO A 391 -12.94 -21.88 8.99
N PHE A 392 -13.98 -22.13 9.79
CA PHE A 392 -15.22 -21.34 9.73
C PHE A 392 -15.03 -19.93 10.30
N THR A 393 -14.24 -19.80 11.36
CA THR A 393 -13.87 -18.52 11.95
C THR A 393 -13.07 -17.67 10.95
N PHE A 394 -12.13 -18.28 10.22
CA PHE A 394 -11.38 -17.63 9.16
C PHE A 394 -12.27 -17.21 7.97
N MET A 395 -13.19 -18.07 7.50
CA MET A 395 -14.14 -17.67 6.45
C MET A 395 -15.01 -16.48 6.87
N ARG A 396 -15.37 -16.40 8.14
CA ARG A 396 -16.10 -15.24 8.68
C ARG A 396 -15.23 -13.96 8.64
N ALA A 397 -13.94 -14.08 8.98
CA ALA A 397 -12.99 -12.98 8.89
C ALA A 397 -12.83 -12.49 7.44
N LEU A 398 -12.64 -13.39 6.47
CA LEU A 398 -12.55 -13.04 5.05
C LEU A 398 -13.81 -12.32 4.54
N ARG A 399 -15.00 -12.81 4.91
CA ARG A 399 -16.26 -12.11 4.59
C ARG A 399 -16.32 -10.73 5.22
N GLY A 400 -15.82 -10.59 6.44
CA GLY A 400 -15.72 -9.30 7.12
C GLY A 400 -14.80 -8.33 6.37
N MET A 401 -13.64 -8.77 5.89
CA MET A 401 -12.69 -7.95 5.13
C MET A 401 -13.26 -7.42 3.80
N THR A 402 -14.23 -8.12 3.21
CA THR A 402 -14.92 -7.70 1.98
C THR A 402 -16.16 -6.85 2.23
N ASN A 403 -16.56 -6.61 3.48
CA ASN A 403 -17.74 -5.85 3.85
C ASN A 403 -17.37 -4.41 4.25
N LYS A 404 -18.06 -3.40 3.67
CA LYS A 404 -17.89 -1.97 3.99
C LYS A 404 -18.06 -1.61 5.49
N ARG A 405 -18.73 -2.50 6.26
CA ARG A 405 -18.95 -2.34 7.70
C ARG A 405 -17.90 -3.02 8.58
N TYR A 406 -16.90 -3.65 7.98
CA TYR A 406 -15.87 -4.33 8.74
C TYR A 406 -15.02 -3.31 9.50
N GLY A 407 -15.05 -3.38 10.83
CA GLY A 407 -14.37 -2.45 11.73
C GLY A 407 -15.26 -1.38 12.36
N ARG A 408 -16.45 -1.12 11.82
CA ARG A 408 -17.41 -0.20 12.44
C ARG A 408 -18.40 -0.97 13.33
N GLY A 409 -18.31 -0.79 14.65
CA GLY A 409 -19.39 -1.06 15.60
C GLY A 409 -19.75 -2.50 15.96
N GLU A 410 -19.03 -3.54 15.50
CA GLU A 410 -19.21 -4.89 16.06
C GLU A 410 -18.21 -5.18 17.19
N SER A 411 -18.47 -4.58 18.34
CA SER A 411 -17.86 -4.87 19.67
C SER A 411 -18.35 -6.19 20.26
N GLY A 412 -18.87 -7.10 19.46
CA GLY A 412 -19.20 -8.46 19.89
C GLY A 412 -17.96 -9.29 20.13
N LYS A 413 -17.96 -10.20 21.11
CA LYS A 413 -16.89 -11.12 21.52
C LYS A 413 -16.16 -11.74 20.33
N LYS A 414 -15.19 -11.01 19.73
CA LYS A 414 -14.31 -11.56 18.70
C LYS A 414 -13.27 -12.45 19.39
N THR A 415 -13.13 -13.66 18.94
CA THR A 415 -12.13 -14.61 19.44
C THR A 415 -10.71 -14.27 18.98
N PHE A 416 -10.56 -13.34 18.03
CA PHE A 416 -9.28 -12.84 17.51
C PHE A 416 -9.48 -11.53 16.74
N ARG A 417 -8.38 -10.81 16.53
CA ARG A 417 -8.26 -9.67 15.61
C ARG A 417 -7.29 -10.03 14.50
N THR A 418 -7.25 -9.24 13.43
CA THR A 418 -6.28 -9.42 12.34
C THR A 418 -5.34 -8.24 12.30
N LEU A 419 -4.05 -8.53 12.12
CA LEU A 419 -2.99 -7.54 11.89
C LEU A 419 -2.25 -7.89 10.61
N MET A 420 -2.17 -6.97 9.67
CA MET A 420 -1.29 -7.10 8.51
C MET A 420 0.10 -6.57 8.87
N ALA A 421 1.15 -7.33 8.59
CA ALA A 421 2.52 -6.84 8.60
C ALA A 421 3.12 -7.04 7.21
N ALA A 422 3.42 -5.94 6.55
CA ALA A 422 3.87 -5.93 5.16
C ALA A 422 5.03 -4.96 4.96
N GLY A 423 5.84 -5.20 3.93
CA GLY A 423 6.84 -4.29 3.41
C GLY A 423 6.42 -3.75 2.05
N MET A 424 6.68 -2.47 1.81
CA MET A 424 6.56 -1.83 0.52
C MET A 424 7.91 -1.26 0.11
N HIS A 425 8.49 -1.79 -0.96
CA HIS A 425 9.75 -1.31 -1.49
C HIS A 425 9.50 -0.37 -2.67
N PHE A 426 9.53 0.94 -2.40
CA PHE A 426 9.50 1.95 -3.44
C PHE A 426 10.84 2.04 -4.16
N MET A 427 10.78 2.25 -5.48
CA MET A 427 11.99 2.41 -6.28
C MET A 427 12.57 3.82 -6.13
N ASP A 428 13.88 3.89 -6.32
CA ASP A 428 14.64 5.11 -6.54
C ASP A 428 15.43 5.02 -7.87
N GLY A 429 16.18 6.04 -8.23
CA GLY A 429 16.92 6.08 -9.49
C GLY A 429 17.96 4.97 -9.64
N TYR A 430 18.43 4.38 -8.54
CA TYR A 430 19.47 3.36 -8.54
C TYR A 430 18.93 1.95 -8.79
N ASN A 431 17.74 1.65 -8.28
CA ASN A 431 17.08 0.36 -8.43
C ASN A 431 15.82 0.41 -9.32
N TYR A 432 15.69 1.45 -10.14
CA TYR A 432 14.55 1.65 -11.02
C TYR A 432 14.40 0.51 -12.02
N ASP A 433 13.22 -0.11 -12.05
CA ASP A 433 12.87 -1.24 -12.88
C ASP A 433 11.56 -0.94 -13.63
N VAL A 434 11.65 -0.90 -14.95
CA VAL A 434 10.53 -0.56 -15.86
C VAL A 434 9.41 -1.59 -15.78
N GLU A 435 9.72 -2.87 -15.60
CA GLU A 435 8.68 -3.91 -15.48
C GLU A 435 7.86 -3.76 -14.20
N ARG A 436 8.46 -3.24 -13.14
CA ARG A 436 7.73 -2.86 -11.92
C ARG A 436 6.81 -1.65 -12.17
N VAL A 437 7.25 -0.67 -12.96
CA VAL A 437 6.43 0.50 -13.34
C VAL A 437 5.21 0.07 -14.13
N LYS A 438 5.38 -0.77 -15.14
CA LYS A 438 4.29 -1.30 -15.97
C LYS A 438 3.24 -2.07 -15.17
N ARG A 439 3.58 -2.56 -13.99
CA ARG A 439 2.71 -3.30 -13.07
C ARG A 439 2.33 -2.54 -11.80
N CYS A 440 2.56 -1.24 -11.78
CA CYS A 440 2.22 -0.44 -10.60
C CYS A 440 0.70 -0.41 -10.37
N VAL A 441 0.27 -0.75 -9.16
CA VAL A 441 -1.14 -0.74 -8.75
C VAL A 441 -1.48 0.48 -7.89
N ILE A 442 -0.51 1.35 -7.64
CA ILE A 442 -0.68 2.62 -6.92
C ILE A 442 -0.53 3.75 -7.94
N LEU A 443 -1.63 4.42 -8.23
CA LEU A 443 -1.68 5.42 -9.28
C LEU A 443 -2.00 6.80 -8.72
N TYR A 444 -1.19 7.79 -9.08
CA TYR A 444 -1.46 9.20 -8.81
C TYR A 444 -2.41 9.77 -9.86
N SER A 445 -3.47 10.42 -9.42
CA SER A 445 -4.26 11.31 -10.25
C SER A 445 -3.77 12.75 -10.09
N THR A 446 -3.56 13.40 -11.21
CA THR A 446 -3.12 14.79 -11.32
C THR A 446 -4.04 15.52 -12.29
N PRO A 447 -4.03 16.86 -12.36
CA PRO A 447 -4.81 17.59 -13.37
C PRO A 447 -4.39 17.31 -14.82
N ASP A 448 -3.24 16.66 -15.04
CA ASP A 448 -2.71 16.31 -16.36
C ASP A 448 -2.96 14.86 -16.75
N GLY A 449 -3.31 14.01 -15.78
CA GLY A 449 -3.56 12.60 -16.02
C GLY A 449 -3.23 11.71 -14.84
N VAL A 450 -3.17 10.39 -15.08
CA VAL A 450 -2.92 9.37 -14.09
C VAL A 450 -1.56 8.71 -14.32
N TYR A 451 -0.73 8.65 -13.30
CA TYR A 451 0.66 8.18 -13.37
C TYR A 451 0.98 7.13 -12.30
N PRO A 452 1.81 6.13 -12.61
CA PRO A 452 2.31 5.19 -11.61
C PRO A 452 3.09 5.88 -10.50
N PHE A 453 2.98 5.38 -9.27
CA PHE A 453 3.65 5.94 -8.09
C PHE A 453 5.16 6.11 -8.28
N CYS A 454 5.84 5.06 -8.77
CA CYS A 454 7.29 5.09 -8.92
C CYS A 454 7.75 5.99 -10.07
N THR A 455 6.92 6.27 -11.07
CA THR A 455 7.22 7.27 -12.10
C THR A 455 7.33 8.66 -11.51
N ILE A 456 6.39 9.04 -10.63
CA ILE A 456 6.39 10.36 -9.99
C ILE A 456 7.49 10.45 -8.94
N ASN A 457 7.69 9.42 -8.11
CA ASN A 457 8.54 9.52 -6.93
C ASN A 457 9.94 8.94 -7.10
N GLY A 458 10.14 7.98 -7.98
CA GLY A 458 11.43 7.31 -8.18
C GLY A 458 12.35 7.98 -9.19
N GLY A 459 11.81 8.89 -10.02
CA GLY A 459 12.57 9.64 -11.02
C GLY A 459 12.67 11.12 -10.68
N PRO A 460 13.67 11.84 -11.23
CA PRO A 460 13.89 13.25 -10.93
C PRO A 460 12.95 14.23 -11.64
N GLU A 461 12.24 13.79 -12.68
CA GLU A 461 11.60 14.69 -13.64
C GLU A 461 10.11 14.92 -13.40
N TYR A 462 9.34 13.83 -13.21
CA TYR A 462 7.87 13.91 -13.21
C TYR A 462 7.28 14.72 -12.06
N ARG A 463 7.74 14.51 -10.82
CA ARG A 463 7.23 15.28 -9.69
C ARG A 463 7.45 16.77 -9.83
N PRO A 464 8.68 17.29 -10.12
CA PRO A 464 8.90 18.72 -10.32
C PRO A 464 8.14 19.29 -11.52
N PHE A 465 7.96 18.51 -12.59
CA PHE A 465 7.19 18.92 -13.76
C PHE A 465 5.71 19.13 -13.39
N LEU A 466 5.08 18.13 -12.79
CA LEU A 466 3.66 18.17 -12.40
C LEU A 466 3.39 19.25 -11.34
N GLU A 467 4.27 19.42 -10.38
CA GLU A 467 4.15 20.49 -9.37
C GLU A 467 4.26 21.89 -9.99
N ARG A 468 5.16 22.11 -10.96
CA ARG A 468 5.27 23.40 -11.67
C ARG A 468 4.03 23.68 -12.52
N MET A 469 3.51 22.70 -13.24
CA MET A 469 2.28 22.85 -14.00
C MET A 469 1.10 23.24 -13.12
N LEU A 470 0.95 22.59 -11.96
CA LEU A 470 -0.11 22.89 -11.01
C LEU A 470 0.04 24.31 -10.44
N ALA A 471 1.25 24.69 -10.03
CA ALA A 471 1.52 26.04 -9.53
C ALA A 471 1.20 27.13 -10.58
N GLY A 472 1.51 26.90 -11.87
CA GLY A 472 1.17 27.79 -12.96
C GLY A 472 -0.36 27.94 -13.17
N ARG A 473 -1.12 26.87 -13.07
CA ARG A 473 -2.60 26.88 -13.18
C ARG A 473 -3.26 27.65 -12.03
N VAL A 474 -2.78 27.45 -10.81
CA VAL A 474 -3.29 28.15 -9.62
C VAL A 474 -2.97 29.65 -9.68
N GLY A 475 -1.78 30.03 -10.16
CA GLY A 475 -1.40 31.44 -10.34
C GLY A 475 -2.25 32.22 -11.34
N THR A 476 -2.72 31.55 -12.38
CA THR A 476 -3.61 32.17 -13.40
C THR A 476 -5.06 32.30 -12.93
N ALA A 477 -5.54 31.39 -12.09
CA ALA A 477 -6.91 31.45 -11.54
C ALA A 477 -7.11 32.62 -10.55
N HIS A 478 -6.04 33.05 -9.87
CA HIS A 478 -6.09 34.20 -8.96
C HIS A 478 -5.85 35.57 -9.65
N GLN A 479 -5.59 35.59 -10.96
CA GLN A 479 -5.38 36.83 -11.75
C GLN A 479 -6.58 37.22 -12.62
N THR A 480 -7.69 36.49 -12.55
CA THR A 480 -8.95 36.93 -13.20
C THR A 480 -9.69 37.90 -12.26
N PRO A 481 -10.00 39.13 -12.71
CA PRO A 481 -10.56 40.21 -11.88
C PRO A 481 -11.98 39.93 -11.37
#